data_4dc3d7aa882ee8d5e15d8bd4db321d46
#
_entry.id   4dc3d7aa882ee8d5e15d8bd4db321d46
#
_cell.length_a   1.000
_cell.length_b   1.000
_cell.length_c   1.000
_cell.angle_alpha   90.00
_cell.angle_beta   90.00
_cell.angle_gamma   90.00
#
_symmetry.space_group_name_H-M   'P 1'
#
loop_
_entity.id
_entity.type
_entity.pdbx_description
1 polymer ?
#
loop_
_entity_poly.entity_id
_entity_poly.type
_entity_poly.pdbx_seq_one_letter_code
_entity_poly.pdbx_strand_id
1 'polypeptide(L)'
;MFNFQDIYHIGIRVPNLSRAMEEMGSSLSLTWAEPIQTEAQSIWTPEEGQRYLPLKFVYSCEGPQHIELLEGPPDSIWDGRQDSGVHHVGVWVDDVANQTEQFLKNGWTLLASSVSPEQGYGGYTYIAPNSGMIVELVSQSILPRFERWWAGGSLAK
;
A
#
# COMPACT_ATOMS: atom_id res chain seq x y z
N MET A 1 2.95 -11.17 -17.04
CA MET A 1 1.50 -10.93 -17.27
C MET A 1 0.85 -10.65 -15.94
N PHE A 2 -0.02 -9.65 -15.86
CA PHE A 2 -0.75 -9.34 -14.63
C PHE A 2 -1.66 -10.52 -14.22
N ASN A 3 -1.62 -10.89 -12.94
CA ASN A 3 -2.44 -11.96 -12.40
C ASN A 3 -3.12 -11.49 -11.12
N PHE A 4 -4.44 -11.35 -11.15
CA PHE A 4 -5.23 -10.91 -9.99
C PHE A 4 -5.14 -11.89 -8.81
N GLN A 5 -4.74 -13.14 -9.05
CA GLN A 5 -4.48 -14.11 -7.97
C GLN A 5 -3.27 -13.75 -7.10
N ASP A 6 -2.41 -12.84 -7.56
CA ASP A 6 -1.26 -12.34 -6.81
C ASP A 6 -1.62 -11.20 -5.83
N ILE A 7 -2.91 -10.99 -5.55
CA ILE A 7 -3.34 -10.12 -4.44
C ILE A 7 -2.77 -10.66 -3.15
N TYR A 8 -2.09 -9.79 -2.40
CA TYR A 8 -1.50 -10.16 -1.13
C TYR A 8 -1.94 -9.30 0.05
N HIS A 9 -2.53 -8.11 -0.20
CA HIS A 9 -3.08 -7.33 0.91
C HIS A 9 -4.32 -6.52 0.53
N ILE A 10 -5.06 -6.17 1.58
CA ILE A 10 -6.15 -5.20 1.55
C ILE A 10 -5.70 -4.02 2.40
N GLY A 11 -5.54 -2.86 1.79
CA GLY A 11 -5.13 -1.62 2.45
C GLY A 11 -6.31 -0.86 3.03
N ILE A 12 -6.26 -0.58 4.32
CA ILE A 12 -7.32 0.08 5.08
C ILE A 12 -6.75 1.33 5.71
N ARG A 13 -7.35 2.49 5.40
CA ARG A 13 -7.00 3.75 6.06
C ARG A 13 -7.71 3.83 7.40
N VAL A 14 -6.98 4.19 8.44
CA VAL A 14 -7.50 4.30 9.80
C VAL A 14 -7.13 5.64 10.44
N PRO A 15 -8.01 6.19 11.29
CA PRO A 15 -7.70 7.43 11.99
C PRO A 15 -6.66 7.27 13.11
N ASN A 16 -6.52 6.07 13.66
CA ASN A 16 -5.56 5.74 14.70
C ASN A 16 -5.10 4.28 14.56
N LEU A 17 -3.81 4.10 14.28
CA LEU A 17 -3.25 2.78 13.99
C LEU A 17 -3.36 1.82 15.18
N SER A 18 -2.94 2.26 16.38
CA SER A 18 -2.94 1.40 17.56
C SER A 18 -4.33 0.91 17.92
N ARG A 19 -5.31 1.80 17.84
CA ARG A 19 -6.71 1.46 18.14
C ARG A 19 -7.28 0.48 17.11
N ALA A 20 -7.01 0.70 15.84
CA ALA A 20 -7.45 -0.21 14.77
C ALA A 20 -6.81 -1.59 14.90
N MET A 21 -5.52 -1.66 15.25
CA MET A 21 -4.84 -2.92 15.52
C MET A 21 -5.51 -3.70 16.66
N GLU A 22 -5.88 -3.02 17.74
CA GLU A 22 -6.57 -3.64 18.86
C GLU A 22 -7.95 -4.17 18.46
N GLU A 23 -8.76 -3.33 17.82
CA GLU A 23 -10.12 -3.68 17.38
C GLU A 23 -10.13 -4.86 16.40
N MET A 24 -9.32 -4.80 15.35
CA MET A 24 -9.29 -5.84 14.31
C MET A 24 -8.53 -7.08 14.77
N GLY A 25 -7.46 -6.93 15.53
CA GLY A 25 -6.69 -8.05 16.04
C GLY A 25 -7.54 -8.98 16.90
N SER A 26 -8.30 -8.43 17.83
CA SER A 26 -9.19 -9.23 18.69
C SER A 26 -10.39 -9.81 17.93
N SER A 27 -11.03 -9.00 17.08
CA SER A 27 -12.27 -9.41 16.38
C SER A 27 -12.03 -10.40 15.25
N LEU A 28 -10.92 -10.27 14.52
CA LEU A 28 -10.60 -11.11 13.37
C LEU A 28 -9.56 -12.19 13.67
N SER A 29 -9.13 -12.30 14.93
CA SER A 29 -8.07 -13.24 15.35
C SER A 29 -6.77 -13.06 14.57
N LEU A 30 -6.38 -11.80 14.34
CA LEU A 30 -5.15 -11.45 13.65
C LEU A 30 -4.02 -11.19 14.63
N THR A 31 -2.80 -11.52 14.23
CA THR A 31 -1.58 -11.03 14.85
C THR A 31 -0.91 -10.02 13.92
N TRP A 32 -0.24 -9.04 14.50
CA TRP A 32 0.36 -7.95 13.73
C TRP A 32 1.88 -8.10 13.69
N ALA A 33 2.46 -7.80 12.54
CA ALA A 33 3.89 -7.58 12.43
C ALA A 33 4.31 -6.35 13.26
N GLU A 34 5.61 -6.08 13.37
CA GLU A 34 6.10 -4.87 14.05
C GLU A 34 5.58 -3.62 13.31
N PRO A 35 4.84 -2.71 13.99
CA PRO A 35 4.37 -1.48 13.34
C PRO A 35 5.55 -0.62 12.87
N ILE A 36 5.40 -0.03 11.69
CA ILE A 36 6.40 0.84 11.09
C ILE A 36 5.93 2.28 11.20
N GLN A 37 6.84 3.17 11.59
CA GLN A 37 6.67 4.61 11.53
C GLN A 37 7.84 5.18 10.74
N THR A 38 7.54 5.95 9.71
CA THR A 38 8.51 6.71 8.93
C THR A 38 8.10 8.17 8.86
N GLU A 39 9.07 9.08 8.87
CA GLU A 39 8.82 10.52 8.68
C GLU A 39 8.88 10.94 7.22
N ALA A 40 9.34 10.07 6.33
CA ALA A 40 9.65 10.42 4.96
C ALA A 40 9.26 9.33 3.96
N GLN A 41 7.99 8.91 3.97
CA GLN A 41 7.47 8.03 2.92
C GLN A 41 7.41 8.78 1.60
N SER A 42 8.11 8.24 0.60
CA SER A 42 8.13 8.81 -0.74
C SER A 42 6.78 8.62 -1.44
N ILE A 43 6.24 9.70 -1.99
CA ILE A 43 5.01 9.69 -2.78
C ILE A 43 5.05 10.79 -3.84
N TRP A 44 4.64 10.44 -5.03
CA TRP A 44 4.39 11.36 -6.13
C TRP A 44 2.92 11.32 -6.52
N THR A 45 2.31 12.47 -6.73
CA THR A 45 0.95 12.56 -7.28
C THR A 45 0.93 13.53 -8.46
N PRO A 46 0.00 13.37 -9.42
CA PRO A 46 -0.13 14.30 -10.55
C PRO A 46 -0.36 15.76 -10.12
N GLU A 47 -1.08 15.97 -9.01
CA GLU A 47 -1.47 17.29 -8.54
C GLU A 47 -0.35 18.00 -7.78
N GLU A 48 0.44 17.27 -6.98
CA GLU A 48 1.37 17.88 -6.02
C GLU A 48 2.84 17.55 -6.29
N GLY A 49 3.11 16.63 -7.22
CA GLY A 49 4.48 16.18 -7.50
C GLY A 49 5.09 15.35 -6.38
N GLN A 50 6.41 15.34 -6.30
CA GLN A 50 7.14 14.53 -5.32
C GLN A 50 7.06 15.13 -3.93
N ARG A 51 6.65 14.31 -2.96
CA ARG A 51 6.63 14.65 -1.53
C ARG A 51 7.17 13.51 -0.69
N TYR A 52 7.52 13.84 0.54
CA TYR A 52 7.91 12.88 1.58
C TYR A 52 7.03 13.13 2.78
N LEU A 53 6.20 12.15 3.14
CA LEU A 53 5.16 12.30 4.17
C LEU A 53 5.40 11.33 5.33
N PRO A 54 5.04 11.73 6.55
CA PRO A 54 5.01 10.77 7.65
C PRO A 54 3.93 9.71 7.39
N LEU A 55 4.24 8.46 7.73
CA LEU A 55 3.31 7.36 7.60
C LEU A 55 3.54 6.35 8.71
N LYS A 56 2.45 5.87 9.31
CA LYS A 56 2.46 4.69 10.16
C LYS A 56 1.69 3.59 9.45
N PHE A 57 2.24 2.38 9.45
CA PHE A 57 1.55 1.25 8.84
C PHE A 57 1.94 -0.07 9.51
N VAL A 58 1.10 -1.06 9.34
CA VAL A 58 1.33 -2.42 9.83
C VAL A 58 0.59 -3.41 8.95
N TYR A 59 1.12 -4.63 8.88
CA TYR A 59 0.46 -5.77 8.22
C TYR A 59 0.09 -6.84 9.23
N SER A 60 -1.03 -7.53 9.00
CA SER A 60 -1.30 -8.80 9.69
C SER A 60 -0.30 -9.86 9.25
N CYS A 61 0.10 -10.72 10.20
CA CYS A 61 1.07 -11.79 9.92
C CYS A 61 0.46 -12.92 9.09
N GLU A 62 -0.82 -13.18 9.27
CA GLU A 62 -1.52 -14.28 8.62
C GLU A 62 -1.73 -13.98 7.14
N GLY A 63 -1.33 -14.93 6.29
CA GLY A 63 -1.52 -14.88 4.84
C GLY A 63 -2.39 -16.04 4.35
N PRO A 64 -2.54 -16.17 3.01
CA PRO A 64 -1.82 -15.46 1.93
C PRO A 64 -2.27 -14.03 1.67
N GLN A 65 -3.49 -13.63 2.07
CA GLN A 65 -3.93 -12.24 2.02
C GLN A 65 -3.74 -11.61 3.40
N HIS A 66 -3.09 -10.45 3.42
CA HIS A 66 -2.82 -9.70 4.64
C HIS A 66 -3.73 -8.47 4.73
N ILE A 67 -4.01 -8.01 5.93
CA ILE A 67 -4.59 -6.69 6.16
C ILE A 67 -3.43 -5.71 6.37
N GLU A 68 -3.42 -4.63 5.62
CA GLU A 68 -2.56 -3.48 5.85
C GLU A 68 -3.37 -2.35 6.48
N LEU A 69 -2.93 -1.82 7.60
CA LEU A 69 -3.51 -0.62 8.19
C LEU A 69 -2.55 0.56 7.97
N LEU A 70 -3.11 1.70 7.58
CA LEU A 70 -2.36 2.92 7.27
C LEU A 70 -2.94 4.10 8.05
N GLU A 71 -2.08 4.84 8.75
CA GLU A 71 -2.40 6.11 9.39
C GLU A 71 -1.50 7.19 8.78
N GLY A 72 -2.05 7.99 7.88
CA GLY A 72 -1.34 9.08 7.22
C GLY A 72 -1.70 10.45 7.75
N PRO A 73 -0.96 11.49 7.33
CA PRO A 73 -1.24 12.87 7.73
C PRO A 73 -2.53 13.41 7.11
N PRO A 74 -3.04 14.57 7.62
CA PRO A 74 -4.20 15.23 7.05
C PRO A 74 -4.06 15.47 5.54
N ASP A 75 -5.15 15.26 4.81
CA ASP A 75 -5.27 15.52 3.38
C ASP A 75 -4.34 14.69 2.48
N SER A 76 -3.66 13.70 3.04
CA SER A 76 -2.89 12.75 2.24
C SER A 76 -3.79 11.63 1.71
N ILE A 77 -3.29 10.91 0.70
CA ILE A 77 -3.96 9.70 0.18
C ILE A 77 -4.18 8.64 1.28
N TRP A 78 -3.42 8.71 2.37
CA TRP A 78 -3.47 7.77 3.50
C TRP A 78 -4.25 8.32 4.71
N ASP A 79 -4.91 9.48 4.57
CA ASP A 79 -5.69 10.08 5.66
C ASP A 79 -6.98 9.30 5.92
N GLY A 80 -7.04 8.56 7.02
CA GLY A 80 -8.20 7.77 7.44
C GLY A 80 -9.20 8.52 8.33
N ARG A 81 -8.99 9.81 8.61
CA ARG A 81 -9.91 10.58 9.47
C ARG A 81 -11.14 11.04 8.73
N GLN A 82 -11.01 11.38 7.45
CA GLN A 82 -12.13 11.78 6.61
C GLN A 82 -12.73 10.59 5.88
N ASP A 83 -11.88 9.70 5.36
CA ASP A 83 -12.25 8.53 4.58
C ASP A 83 -11.62 7.26 5.16
N SER A 84 -12.14 6.79 6.29
CA SER A 84 -11.70 5.52 6.88
C SER A 84 -12.25 4.32 6.11
N GLY A 85 -11.56 3.20 6.21
CA GLY A 85 -11.97 1.93 5.62
C GLY A 85 -11.12 1.50 4.45
N VAL A 86 -11.60 0.54 3.67
CA VAL A 86 -10.86 -0.05 2.55
C VAL A 86 -10.51 1.01 1.52
N HIS A 87 -9.23 1.11 1.21
CA HIS A 87 -8.70 2.06 0.23
C HIS A 87 -8.24 1.36 -1.04
N HIS A 88 -7.49 0.26 -0.92
CA HIS A 88 -6.93 -0.43 -2.07
C HIS A 88 -6.74 -1.92 -1.82
N VAL A 89 -6.49 -2.65 -2.89
CA VAL A 89 -5.93 -4.00 -2.85
C VAL A 89 -4.54 -3.97 -3.44
N GLY A 90 -3.59 -4.69 -2.83
CA GLY A 90 -2.21 -4.75 -3.28
C GLY A 90 -1.92 -6.03 -4.04
N VAL A 91 -1.21 -5.92 -5.16
CA VAL A 91 -0.88 -7.04 -6.04
C VAL A 91 0.62 -7.01 -6.33
N TRP A 92 1.28 -8.15 -6.16
CA TRP A 92 2.68 -8.30 -6.56
C TRP A 92 2.82 -8.29 -8.08
N VAL A 93 3.80 -7.53 -8.57
CA VAL A 93 4.18 -7.50 -9.99
C VAL A 93 5.70 -7.53 -10.14
N ASP A 94 6.17 -8.12 -11.24
CA ASP A 94 7.59 -8.19 -11.54
C ASP A 94 8.17 -6.82 -11.93
N ASP A 95 7.43 -6.08 -12.73
CA ASP A 95 7.83 -4.79 -13.30
C ASP A 95 6.70 -3.77 -13.14
N VAL A 96 6.83 -2.94 -12.10
CA VAL A 96 5.82 -1.91 -11.75
C VAL A 96 5.62 -0.92 -12.90
N ALA A 97 6.72 -0.45 -13.52
CA ALA A 97 6.63 0.55 -14.58
C ALA A 97 5.89 0.01 -15.81
N ASN A 98 6.31 -1.14 -16.30
CA ASN A 98 5.68 -1.76 -17.47
C ASN A 98 4.21 -2.09 -17.20
N GLN A 99 3.90 -2.66 -16.03
CA GLN A 99 2.53 -3.02 -15.67
C GLN A 99 1.64 -1.78 -15.53
N THR A 100 2.15 -0.72 -14.91
CA THR A 100 1.43 0.56 -14.79
C THR A 100 1.10 1.12 -16.18
N GLU A 101 2.08 1.18 -17.07
CA GLU A 101 1.87 1.68 -18.43
C GLU A 101 0.82 0.90 -19.20
N GLN A 102 0.75 -0.42 -19.02
CA GLN A 102 -0.29 -1.23 -19.63
C GLN A 102 -1.68 -0.89 -19.13
N PHE A 103 -1.85 -0.66 -17.82
CA PHE A 103 -3.12 -0.23 -17.26
C PHE A 103 -3.53 1.16 -17.76
N LEU A 104 -2.59 2.10 -17.83
CA LEU A 104 -2.86 3.45 -18.33
C LEU A 104 -3.31 3.43 -19.80
N LYS A 105 -2.69 2.60 -20.63
CA LYS A 105 -3.12 2.39 -22.03
C LYS A 105 -4.53 1.82 -22.15
N ASN A 106 -4.99 1.09 -21.13
CA ASN A 106 -6.34 0.54 -21.06
C ASN A 106 -7.34 1.50 -20.36
N GLY A 107 -6.98 2.77 -20.18
CA GLY A 107 -7.88 3.79 -19.66
C GLY A 107 -7.94 3.91 -18.14
N TRP A 108 -7.04 3.24 -17.42
CA TRP A 108 -6.90 3.43 -15.98
C TRP A 108 -6.18 4.75 -15.68
N THR A 109 -6.40 5.30 -14.50
CA THR A 109 -5.79 6.55 -14.05
C THR A 109 -4.72 6.27 -13.00
N LEU A 110 -3.56 6.93 -13.13
CA LEU A 110 -2.53 6.95 -12.09
C LEU A 110 -2.95 7.94 -10.99
N LEU A 111 -3.11 7.45 -9.77
CA LEU A 111 -3.44 8.27 -8.61
C LEU A 111 -2.19 8.71 -7.86
N ALA A 112 -1.22 7.81 -7.69
CA ALA A 112 0.04 8.08 -7.02
C ALA A 112 1.07 7.01 -7.38
N SER A 113 2.34 7.33 -7.14
CA SER A 113 3.46 6.40 -7.26
C SER A 113 4.55 6.74 -6.24
N SER A 114 5.53 5.88 -6.09
CA SER A 114 6.65 6.15 -5.18
C SER A 114 7.49 7.34 -5.64
N VAL A 115 7.79 7.38 -6.94
CA VAL A 115 8.48 8.50 -7.63
C VAL A 115 7.76 8.81 -8.93
N SER A 116 8.16 9.89 -9.61
CA SER A 116 7.48 10.34 -10.84
C SER A 116 7.52 9.31 -11.98
N PRO A 117 6.59 9.42 -12.94
CA PRO A 117 6.62 8.58 -14.15
C PRO A 117 7.95 8.67 -14.92
N GLU A 118 8.55 9.87 -14.99
CA GLU A 118 9.85 10.08 -15.64
C GLU A 118 10.98 9.31 -14.95
N GLN A 119 10.83 9.02 -13.67
CA GLN A 119 11.76 8.21 -12.87
C GLN A 119 11.37 6.72 -12.81
N GLY A 120 10.36 6.30 -13.56
CA GLY A 120 9.92 4.90 -13.64
C GLY A 120 9.01 4.45 -12.51
N TYR A 121 8.27 5.36 -11.87
CA TYR A 121 7.27 5.09 -10.83
C TYR A 121 7.82 4.57 -9.49
N GLY A 122 8.98 3.92 -9.45
CA GLY A 122 9.55 3.33 -8.23
C GLY A 122 8.93 2.01 -7.84
N GLY A 123 8.84 1.73 -6.55
CA GLY A 123 8.45 0.42 -6.01
C GLY A 123 6.95 0.16 -5.95
N TYR A 124 6.09 1.19 -6.10
CA TYR A 124 4.64 1.01 -6.10
C TYR A 124 3.91 2.08 -6.90
N THR A 125 2.71 1.74 -7.37
CA THR A 125 1.74 2.67 -7.96
C THR A 125 0.34 2.38 -7.46
N TYR A 126 -0.46 3.44 -7.27
CA TYR A 126 -1.91 3.35 -7.09
C TYR A 126 -2.58 3.72 -8.39
N ILE A 127 -3.38 2.82 -8.92
CA ILE A 127 -4.13 2.99 -10.17
C ILE A 127 -5.60 2.67 -9.95
N ALA A 128 -6.48 3.31 -10.71
CA ALA A 128 -7.91 3.06 -10.63
C ALA A 128 -8.59 3.16 -11.99
N PRO A 129 -9.60 2.32 -12.26
CA PRO A 129 -10.51 2.50 -13.38
C PRO A 129 -11.54 3.58 -13.04
N ASN A 130 -12.29 4.07 -14.02
CA ASN A 130 -13.37 5.03 -13.79
C ASN A 130 -14.47 4.51 -12.85
N SER A 131 -14.62 3.20 -12.78
CA SER A 131 -15.68 2.53 -12.00
C SER A 131 -15.27 2.15 -10.56
N GLY A 132 -14.10 2.58 -10.09
CA GLY A 132 -13.83 2.47 -8.67
C GLY A 132 -12.62 1.70 -8.24
N MET A 133 -12.51 0.61 -7.73
CA MET A 133 -11.49 -0.11 -6.97
C MET A 133 -10.05 0.34 -7.24
N ILE A 134 -9.39 0.90 -6.23
CA ILE A 134 -7.97 1.23 -6.30
C ILE A 134 -7.12 -0.04 -6.18
N VAL A 135 -6.20 -0.21 -7.11
CA VAL A 135 -5.22 -1.28 -7.08
C VAL A 135 -3.82 -0.69 -6.86
N GLU A 136 -3.11 -1.24 -5.89
CA GLU A 136 -1.69 -0.95 -5.70
C GLU A 136 -0.86 -2.03 -6.39
N LEU A 137 -0.07 -1.63 -7.38
CA LEU A 137 0.94 -2.50 -7.97
C LEU A 137 2.21 -2.36 -7.15
N VAL A 138 2.72 -3.46 -6.63
CA VAL A 138 3.90 -3.47 -5.75
C VAL A 138 4.97 -4.39 -6.31
N SER A 139 6.22 -3.89 -6.33
CA SER A 139 7.35 -4.68 -6.80
C SER A 139 7.55 -5.92 -5.92
N GLN A 140 7.48 -7.10 -6.54
CA GLN A 140 7.73 -8.33 -5.79
C GLN A 140 9.20 -8.51 -5.37
N SER A 141 10.10 -7.61 -5.78
CA SER A 141 11.48 -7.61 -5.31
C SER A 141 11.61 -7.43 -3.79
N ILE A 142 10.59 -6.83 -3.14
CA ILE A 142 10.57 -6.64 -1.69
C ILE A 142 9.92 -7.80 -0.92
N LEU A 143 9.31 -8.76 -1.60
CA LEU A 143 8.62 -9.88 -0.97
C LEU A 143 9.47 -10.61 0.07
N PRO A 144 10.75 -10.94 -0.16
CA PRO A 144 11.55 -11.62 0.87
C PRO A 144 11.69 -10.82 2.18
N ARG A 145 11.70 -9.49 2.10
CA ARG A 145 11.73 -8.61 3.29
C ARG A 145 10.40 -8.69 4.05
N PHE A 146 9.28 -8.71 3.33
CA PHE A 146 7.95 -8.80 3.91
C PHE A 146 7.73 -10.17 4.56
N GLU A 147 8.17 -11.25 3.92
CA GLU A 147 8.07 -12.59 4.50
C GLU A 147 8.83 -12.70 5.84
N ARG A 148 10.02 -12.12 5.94
CA ARG A 148 10.75 -12.05 7.22
C ARG A 148 9.99 -11.23 8.26
N TRP A 149 9.42 -10.12 7.85
CA TRP A 149 8.64 -9.23 8.72
C TRP A 149 7.39 -9.93 9.26
N TRP A 150 6.62 -10.56 8.39
CA TRP A 150 5.45 -11.35 8.79
C TRP A 150 5.79 -12.53 9.69
N ALA A 151 6.97 -13.08 9.57
CA ALA A 151 7.46 -14.18 10.43
C ALA A 151 8.01 -13.68 11.78
N GLY A 152 7.86 -12.41 12.12
CA GLY A 152 8.28 -11.82 13.40
C GLY A 152 9.64 -11.13 13.34
N GLY A 153 10.24 -10.98 12.16
CA GLY A 153 11.47 -10.23 11.96
C GLY A 153 11.25 -8.71 11.80
N SER A 154 12.30 -8.01 11.44
CA SER A 154 12.25 -6.57 11.16
C SER A 154 12.14 -6.29 9.65
N LEU A 155 11.30 -5.31 9.28
CA LEU A 155 11.21 -4.82 7.90
C LEU A 155 12.45 -4.01 7.50
N ALA A 156 13.14 -3.41 8.47
CA ALA A 156 14.22 -2.46 8.22
C ALA A 156 15.53 -3.08 7.69
N LYS A 157 15.62 -4.39 7.55
CA LYS A 157 16.87 -5.08 7.12
C LYS A 157 16.64 -6.04 5.97
#